data_6dc4901a0e418b3f2e03922b961204b0
#
_entry.id   6dc4901a0e418b3f2e03922b961204b0
#
_cell.length_a   1.000
_cell.length_b   1.000
_cell.length_c   1.000
_cell.angle_alpha   90.00
_cell.angle_beta   90.00
_cell.angle_gamma   90.00
#
_symmetry.space_group_name_H-M   'P 1'
#
loop_
_entity.id
_entity.type
_entity.pdbx_description
1 polymer ?
#
loop_
_entity_poly.entity_id
_entity_poly.type
_entity_poly.pdbx_seq_one_letter_code
_entity_poly.pdbx_strand_id
1 'polypeptide(L)'
;MKSKKLLTILLSTIMTFSPVSSIYAAGPVGKKSKNEPEITTIFWEKSEQNNKKSITNITEKKFNNFEEINKFFQQNISKFGLKKGSLKSTKTLKDEKGKTHYHTIYQIEGIPVYYGRIVFTTEKDSTMSSITGRVDTAFENGNWENKIKLSKNAAIEKAKNNVKYEDLYESKADLYLYNLEGNPYVVYLVDLVTDTGNWNVFVNAEDGSIVNKFNNTPYSH
;
A
#
# COMPACT_ATOMS: atom_id res chain seq x y z
N MET A 1 -8.24 58.65 -37.85
CA MET A 1 -7.50 57.39 -37.63
C MET A 1 -7.85 56.83 -36.26
N LYS A 2 -8.63 55.76 -36.22
CA LYS A 2 -9.08 55.12 -34.94
C LYS A 2 -8.20 53.89 -34.74
N SER A 3 -7.37 53.94 -33.68
CA SER A 3 -6.56 52.83 -33.26
C SER A 3 -7.42 51.75 -32.55
N LYS A 4 -7.47 50.54 -33.11
CA LYS A 4 -8.07 49.37 -32.49
C LYS A 4 -7.08 48.73 -31.55
N LYS A 5 -7.34 48.80 -30.24
CA LYS A 5 -6.60 48.02 -29.22
C LYS A 5 -7.05 46.57 -29.31
N LEU A 6 -6.12 45.69 -29.66
CA LEU A 6 -6.32 44.24 -29.63
C LEU A 6 -6.16 43.81 -28.16
N LEU A 7 -7.25 43.30 -27.57
CA LEU A 7 -7.26 42.71 -26.24
C LEU A 7 -6.91 41.21 -26.36
N THR A 8 -5.66 40.86 -26.05
CA THR A 8 -5.22 39.46 -26.00
C THR A 8 -5.68 38.87 -24.69
N ILE A 9 -6.70 38.02 -24.73
CA ILE A 9 -7.16 37.23 -23.59
C ILE A 9 -6.21 36.04 -23.50
N LEU A 10 -5.36 36.06 -22.47
CA LEU A 10 -4.54 34.91 -22.07
C LEU A 10 -5.46 33.92 -21.34
N LEU A 11 -5.89 32.88 -22.02
CA LEU A 11 -6.57 31.75 -21.39
C LEU A 11 -5.50 30.92 -20.64
N SER A 12 -5.36 31.15 -19.33
CA SER A 12 -4.59 30.27 -18.45
C SER A 12 -5.41 29.01 -18.19
N THR A 13 -5.12 27.95 -18.92
CA THR A 13 -5.65 26.62 -18.64
C THR A 13 -4.99 26.13 -17.34
N ILE A 14 -5.72 26.25 -16.23
CA ILE A 14 -5.34 25.59 -14.97
C ILE A 14 -5.58 24.10 -15.19
N MET A 15 -4.52 23.36 -15.52
CA MET A 15 -4.54 21.91 -15.42
C MET A 15 -4.60 21.55 -13.93
N THR A 16 -5.79 21.25 -13.44
CA THR A 16 -5.96 20.59 -12.16
C THR A 16 -5.44 19.15 -12.30
N PHE A 17 -4.22 18.94 -11.87
CA PHE A 17 -3.73 17.59 -11.61
C PHE A 17 -4.57 16.98 -10.51
N SER A 18 -5.57 16.20 -10.86
CA SER A 18 -6.19 15.28 -9.94
C SER A 18 -5.12 14.23 -9.56
N PRO A 19 -4.80 14.04 -8.27
CA PRO A 19 -3.94 12.93 -7.90
C PRO A 19 -4.68 11.65 -8.31
N VAL A 20 -4.14 10.92 -9.27
CA VAL A 20 -4.59 9.58 -9.59
C VAL A 20 -4.42 8.76 -8.31
N SER A 21 -5.51 8.63 -7.57
CA SER A 21 -5.61 7.68 -6.48
C SER A 21 -5.43 6.31 -7.13
N SER A 22 -4.25 5.73 -7.04
CA SER A 22 -4.04 4.32 -7.34
C SER A 22 -4.96 3.54 -6.40
N ILE A 23 -6.18 3.31 -6.87
CA ILE A 23 -7.07 2.31 -6.30
C ILE A 23 -6.36 1.00 -6.62
N TYR A 24 -5.63 0.47 -5.65
CA TYR A 24 -5.14 -0.90 -5.75
C TYR A 24 -6.40 -1.78 -5.83
N ALA A 25 -6.82 -2.09 -7.06
CA ALA A 25 -7.82 -3.10 -7.29
C ALA A 25 -7.32 -4.37 -6.60
N ALA A 26 -8.16 -4.99 -5.80
CA ALA A 26 -7.90 -6.35 -5.34
C ALA A 26 -7.68 -7.18 -6.61
N GLY A 27 -6.47 -7.72 -6.78
CA GLY A 27 -6.17 -8.63 -7.89
C GLY A 27 -7.21 -9.76 -7.93
N PRO A 28 -7.38 -10.42 -9.06
CA PRO A 28 -8.34 -11.50 -9.17
C PRO A 28 -8.11 -12.50 -8.03
N VAL A 29 -9.19 -12.86 -7.33
CA VAL A 29 -9.18 -13.86 -6.27
C VAL A 29 -8.86 -15.20 -6.94
N GLY A 30 -7.57 -15.47 -7.14
CA GLY A 30 -7.08 -16.77 -7.53
C GLY A 30 -7.50 -17.80 -6.49
N LYS A 31 -7.87 -19.00 -6.91
CA LYS A 31 -8.17 -20.12 -6.00
C LYS A 31 -6.99 -20.25 -5.03
N LYS A 32 -7.27 -20.19 -3.70
CA LYS A 32 -6.27 -20.39 -2.65
C LYS A 32 -5.44 -21.65 -2.95
N SER A 33 -4.16 -21.46 -3.17
CA SER A 33 -3.19 -22.56 -3.14
C SER A 33 -3.15 -23.12 -1.72
N LYS A 34 -2.99 -24.43 -1.57
CA LYS A 34 -2.91 -25.11 -0.26
C LYS A 34 -1.68 -24.67 0.59
N ASN A 35 -0.79 -23.91 0.02
CA ASN A 35 0.47 -23.44 0.64
C ASN A 35 0.54 -21.90 0.77
N GLU A 36 -0.58 -21.18 0.67
CA GLU A 36 -0.58 -19.75 0.98
C GLU A 36 -0.26 -19.55 2.46
N PRO A 37 0.68 -18.64 2.80
CA PRO A 37 0.97 -18.33 4.18
C PRO A 37 -0.30 -17.82 4.85
N GLU A 38 -0.46 -18.18 6.12
CA GLU A 38 -1.60 -17.76 6.91
C GLU A 38 -1.60 -16.23 7.06
N ILE A 39 -2.39 -15.55 6.22
CA ILE A 39 -2.57 -14.10 6.31
C ILE A 39 -3.48 -13.84 7.51
N THR A 40 -2.89 -13.40 8.59
CA THR A 40 -3.64 -13.05 9.80
C THR A 40 -4.47 -11.80 9.53
N THR A 41 -5.78 -11.96 9.47
CA THR A 41 -6.72 -10.85 9.43
C THR A 41 -7.02 -10.43 10.87
N ILE A 42 -6.65 -9.20 11.22
CA ILE A 42 -6.91 -8.64 12.54
C ILE A 42 -8.23 -7.91 12.46
N PHE A 43 -9.21 -8.37 13.23
CA PHE A 43 -10.45 -7.67 13.46
C PHE A 43 -10.55 -7.29 14.92
N TRP A 44 -10.65 -6.02 15.20
CA TRP A 44 -11.13 -5.51 16.46
C TRP A 44 -12.24 -4.51 16.19
N GLU A 45 -13.38 -4.74 16.78
CA GLU A 45 -14.55 -3.90 16.63
C GLU A 45 -15.19 -3.67 18.00
N LYS A 46 -15.63 -2.45 18.26
CA LYS A 46 -16.36 -2.07 19.47
C LYS A 46 -17.81 -2.57 19.37
N SER A 47 -18.02 -3.87 19.20
CA SER A 47 -19.34 -4.48 19.28
C SER A 47 -19.47 -5.30 20.54
N GLU A 48 -20.61 -5.20 21.21
CA GLU A 48 -20.87 -5.82 22.51
C GLU A 48 -20.88 -7.36 22.49
N GLN A 49 -20.76 -8.00 21.35
CA GLN A 49 -20.99 -9.44 21.20
C GLN A 49 -19.82 -10.30 20.72
N ASN A 50 -18.67 -9.76 20.36
CA ASN A 50 -17.58 -10.58 19.81
C ASN A 50 -16.36 -10.65 20.73
N ASN A 51 -16.26 -11.76 21.50
CA ASN A 51 -15.18 -12.09 22.42
C ASN A 51 -13.86 -12.56 21.76
N LYS A 52 -13.61 -12.27 20.48
CA LYS A 52 -12.29 -12.51 19.85
C LYS A 52 -11.38 -11.30 20.07
N LYS A 53 -10.87 -11.15 21.28
CA LYS A 53 -10.06 -10.01 21.70
C LYS A 53 -8.59 -10.38 21.65
N SER A 54 -7.90 -10.08 20.56
CA SER A 54 -6.43 -10.06 20.57
C SER A 54 -5.87 -8.81 21.27
N ILE A 55 -6.65 -7.70 21.30
CA ILE A 55 -6.23 -6.44 21.92
C ILE A 55 -7.22 -6.04 23.02
N THR A 56 -6.77 -6.13 24.27
CA THR A 56 -7.56 -5.74 25.45
C THR A 56 -7.30 -4.28 25.82
N ASN A 57 -8.30 -3.60 26.45
CA ASN A 57 -8.20 -2.24 27.01
C ASN A 57 -7.93 -1.12 26.00
N ILE A 58 -8.44 -1.25 24.77
CA ILE A 58 -8.32 -0.20 23.74
C ILE A 58 -9.49 0.79 23.76
N THR A 59 -10.64 0.38 24.31
CA THR A 59 -11.92 1.11 24.20
C THR A 59 -11.92 2.51 24.80
N GLU A 60 -11.05 2.78 25.77
CA GLU A 60 -10.98 4.08 26.45
C GLU A 60 -9.81 4.95 25.98
N LYS A 61 -8.92 4.43 25.13
CA LYS A 61 -7.79 5.18 24.63
C LYS A 61 -8.20 6.12 23.52
N LYS A 62 -7.76 7.37 23.64
CA LYS A 62 -7.91 8.39 22.60
C LYS A 62 -6.67 8.44 21.72
N PHE A 63 -6.90 8.63 20.41
CA PHE A 63 -5.87 8.73 19.39
C PHE A 63 -6.16 9.94 18.51
N ASN A 64 -5.39 11.00 18.69
CA ASN A 64 -5.63 12.28 18.03
C ASN A 64 -4.85 12.42 16.71
N ASN A 65 -3.84 11.59 16.52
CA ASN A 65 -2.96 11.63 15.36
C ASN A 65 -2.36 10.25 15.05
N PHE A 66 -1.67 10.18 13.92
CA PHE A 66 -1.04 8.95 13.47
C PHE A 66 0.13 8.50 14.37
N GLU A 67 0.88 9.43 14.95
CA GLU A 67 2.02 9.14 15.83
C GLU A 67 1.60 8.36 17.06
N GLU A 68 0.47 8.72 17.66
CA GLU A 68 -0.12 8.01 18.81
C GLU A 68 -0.56 6.59 18.40
N ILE A 69 -1.13 6.42 17.22
CA ILE A 69 -1.52 5.12 16.66
C ILE A 69 -0.29 4.25 16.41
N ASN A 70 0.76 4.81 15.79
CA ASN A 70 1.99 4.06 15.53
C ASN A 70 2.69 3.64 16.84
N LYS A 71 2.74 4.52 17.82
CA LYS A 71 3.27 4.18 19.16
C LYS A 71 2.45 3.07 19.82
N PHE A 72 1.13 3.15 19.75
CA PHE A 72 0.24 2.10 20.24
C PHE A 72 0.49 0.77 19.53
N PHE A 73 0.59 0.78 18.20
CA PHE A 73 0.89 -0.41 17.42
C PHE A 73 2.20 -1.05 17.86
N GLN A 74 3.28 -0.29 17.96
CA GLN A 74 4.58 -0.79 18.38
C GLN A 74 4.57 -1.38 19.80
N GLN A 75 3.87 -0.74 20.74
CA GLN A 75 3.73 -1.23 22.12
C GLN A 75 2.90 -2.51 22.24
N ASN A 76 2.08 -2.80 21.24
CA ASN A 76 1.18 -3.95 21.23
C ASN A 76 1.46 -4.92 20.07
N ILE A 77 2.61 -4.85 19.45
CA ILE A 77 2.93 -5.52 18.20
C ILE A 77 2.70 -7.04 18.26
N SER A 78 2.98 -7.67 19.39
CA SER A 78 2.72 -9.10 19.62
C SER A 78 1.23 -9.45 19.57
N LYS A 79 0.34 -8.53 19.95
CA LYS A 79 -1.11 -8.72 19.88
C LYS A 79 -1.63 -8.68 18.45
N PHE A 80 -0.83 -8.15 17.52
CA PHE A 80 -1.06 -8.20 16.07
C PHE A 80 -0.45 -9.48 15.46
N GLY A 81 0.07 -10.40 16.26
CA GLY A 81 0.75 -11.60 15.78
C GLY A 81 2.14 -11.33 15.18
N LEU A 82 2.72 -10.18 15.46
CA LEU A 82 3.98 -9.70 14.89
C LEU A 82 5.06 -9.60 15.97
N LYS A 83 6.33 -9.69 15.55
CA LYS A 83 7.51 -9.55 16.44
C LYS A 83 8.18 -8.19 16.29
N LYS A 84 8.19 -7.62 15.08
CA LYS A 84 8.86 -6.35 14.77
C LYS A 84 8.10 -5.59 13.69
N GLY A 85 8.41 -4.33 13.52
CA GLY A 85 7.92 -3.47 12.45
C GLY A 85 7.28 -2.18 12.96
N SER A 86 6.81 -1.38 12.03
CA SER A 86 6.15 -0.11 12.28
C SER A 86 5.05 0.13 11.26
N LEU A 87 4.31 1.22 11.42
CA LEU A 87 3.31 1.65 10.45
C LEU A 87 3.83 2.83 9.64
N LYS A 88 3.49 2.87 8.36
CA LYS A 88 3.61 4.04 7.50
C LYS A 88 2.20 4.55 7.20
N SER A 89 1.93 5.82 7.47
CA SER A 89 0.66 6.45 7.08
C SER A 89 0.59 6.58 5.56
N THR A 90 -0.54 6.21 5.00
CA THR A 90 -0.81 6.38 3.56
C THR A 90 -1.88 7.44 3.32
N LYS A 91 -2.87 7.51 4.21
CA LYS A 91 -3.99 8.45 4.10
C LYS A 91 -4.71 8.56 5.43
N THR A 92 -5.19 9.75 5.75
CA THR A 92 -6.13 9.98 6.86
C THR A 92 -7.39 10.61 6.28
N LEU A 93 -8.55 10.02 6.59
CA LEU A 93 -9.86 10.47 6.11
C LEU A 93 -10.78 10.67 7.29
N LYS A 94 -11.63 11.69 7.18
CA LYS A 94 -12.75 11.90 8.09
C LYS A 94 -14.03 11.66 7.34
N ASP A 95 -14.91 10.80 7.87
CA ASP A 95 -16.20 10.52 7.26
C ASP A 95 -17.29 11.55 7.69
N GLU A 96 -18.45 11.44 7.07
CA GLU A 96 -19.60 12.33 7.35
C GLU A 96 -20.14 12.18 8.78
N LYS A 97 -19.89 11.05 9.44
CA LYS A 97 -20.27 10.79 10.83
C LYS A 97 -19.24 11.34 11.82
N GLY A 98 -18.14 11.90 11.31
CA GLY A 98 -17.05 12.48 12.09
C GLY A 98 -16.02 11.47 12.59
N LYS A 99 -16.09 10.21 12.17
CA LYS A 99 -15.05 9.21 12.44
C LYS A 99 -13.80 9.51 11.61
N THR A 100 -12.64 9.21 12.17
CA THR A 100 -11.37 9.35 11.47
C THR A 100 -10.79 7.97 11.14
N HIS A 101 -10.45 7.76 9.87
CA HIS A 101 -9.86 6.54 9.34
C HIS A 101 -8.39 6.79 9.01
N TYR A 102 -7.49 6.15 9.75
CA TYR A 102 -6.06 6.18 9.51
C TYR A 102 -5.68 4.95 8.68
N HIS A 103 -5.48 5.14 7.39
CA HIS A 103 -4.99 4.10 6.50
C HIS A 103 -3.48 4.01 6.61
N THR A 104 -3.00 2.83 6.92
CA THR A 104 -1.58 2.59 7.12
C THR A 104 -1.11 1.35 6.35
N ILE A 105 0.19 1.27 6.13
CA ILE A 105 0.88 0.06 5.67
C ILE A 105 1.86 -0.37 6.75
N TYR A 106 1.81 -1.64 7.10
CA TYR A 106 2.81 -2.29 7.92
C TYR A 106 4.14 -2.39 7.17
N GLN A 107 5.24 -2.10 7.85
CA GLN A 107 6.59 -2.14 7.29
C GLN A 107 7.58 -2.80 8.24
N ILE A 108 8.56 -3.48 7.67
CA ILE A 108 9.70 -4.07 8.36
C ILE A 108 10.96 -3.44 7.79
N GLU A 109 11.87 -2.99 8.66
CA GLU A 109 13.13 -2.33 8.26
C GLU A 109 12.87 -1.14 7.30
N GLY A 110 11.77 -0.41 7.49
CA GLY A 110 11.37 0.69 6.63
C GLY A 110 10.76 0.28 5.27
N ILE A 111 10.73 -1.02 4.94
CA ILE A 111 10.19 -1.52 3.68
C ILE A 111 8.73 -1.93 3.88
N PRO A 112 7.78 -1.33 3.12
CA PRO A 112 6.37 -1.69 3.20
C PRO A 112 6.12 -3.14 2.81
N VAL A 113 5.23 -3.81 3.54
CA VAL A 113 4.75 -5.15 3.17
C VAL A 113 3.62 -5.00 2.15
N TYR A 114 3.76 -5.61 0.99
CA TYR A 114 2.73 -5.62 -0.04
C TYR A 114 1.48 -6.31 0.50
N TYR A 115 0.32 -5.69 0.41
CA TYR A 115 -0.93 -6.06 1.09
C TYR A 115 -0.96 -5.90 2.64
N GLY A 116 0.09 -5.45 3.27
CA GLY A 116 0.16 -5.23 4.72
C GLY A 116 -0.64 -4.01 5.20
N ARG A 117 -1.89 -3.84 4.75
CA ARG A 117 -2.74 -2.70 5.12
C ARG A 117 -3.41 -2.92 6.46
N ILE A 118 -3.34 -1.88 7.31
CA ILE A 118 -4.09 -1.81 8.57
C ILE A 118 -4.81 -0.46 8.61
N VAL A 119 -6.10 -0.49 8.90
CA VAL A 119 -6.92 0.71 9.08
C VAL A 119 -7.34 0.81 10.53
N PHE A 120 -6.99 1.92 11.15
CA PHE A 120 -7.44 2.30 12.49
C PHE A 120 -8.57 3.32 12.35
N THR A 121 -9.71 3.03 12.95
CA THR A 121 -10.85 3.94 12.93
C THR A 121 -11.12 4.46 14.33
N THR A 122 -11.21 5.79 14.48
CA THR A 122 -11.59 6.42 15.73
C THR A 122 -12.97 7.09 15.61
N GLU A 123 -13.67 7.17 16.72
CA GLU A 123 -14.91 7.93 16.84
C GLU A 123 -14.62 9.45 16.81
N LYS A 124 -15.68 10.26 16.78
CA LYS A 124 -15.57 11.73 16.79
C LYS A 124 -14.84 12.28 18.02
N ASP A 125 -14.90 11.57 19.16
CA ASP A 125 -14.20 11.90 20.39
C ASP A 125 -12.78 11.34 20.48
N SER A 126 -12.25 10.82 19.36
CA SER A 126 -10.92 10.20 19.19
C SER A 126 -10.77 8.82 19.87
N THR A 127 -11.82 8.23 20.44
CA THR A 127 -11.72 6.86 20.97
C THR A 127 -11.64 5.84 19.84
N MET A 128 -10.88 4.74 20.04
CA MET A 128 -10.77 3.69 19.02
C MET A 128 -12.12 3.01 18.79
N SER A 129 -12.53 2.90 17.53
CA SER A 129 -13.76 2.25 17.10
C SER A 129 -13.49 0.88 16.49
N SER A 130 -12.47 0.77 15.64
CA SER A 130 -12.09 -0.51 15.02
C SER A 130 -10.64 -0.51 14.54
N ILE A 131 -10.08 -1.72 14.40
CA ILE A 131 -8.81 -1.98 13.73
C ILE A 131 -9.05 -3.12 12.77
N THR A 132 -8.85 -2.88 11.48
CA THR A 132 -9.05 -3.87 10.42
C THR A 132 -7.83 -3.93 9.53
N GLY A 133 -7.47 -5.12 9.05
CA GLY A 133 -6.33 -5.21 8.16
C GLY A 133 -5.77 -6.60 7.99
N ARG A 134 -4.60 -6.64 7.35
CA ARG A 134 -3.83 -7.86 7.13
C ARG A 134 -2.39 -7.63 7.50
N VAL A 135 -1.77 -8.66 8.07
CA VAL A 135 -0.33 -8.74 8.30
C VAL A 135 0.18 -10.06 7.73
N ASP A 136 1.41 -10.05 7.28
CA ASP A 136 2.10 -11.25 6.79
C ASP A 136 3.35 -11.45 7.64
N THR A 137 3.41 -12.59 8.33
CA THR A 137 4.50 -12.93 9.25
C THR A 137 5.71 -13.55 8.57
N ALA A 138 5.63 -13.85 7.26
CA ALA A 138 6.71 -14.46 6.49
C ALA A 138 8.01 -13.62 6.50
N PHE A 139 7.90 -12.32 6.79
CA PHE A 139 9.02 -11.38 6.72
C PHE A 139 9.74 -11.16 8.06
N GLU A 140 9.28 -11.74 9.16
CA GLU A 140 9.75 -11.39 10.50
C GLU A 140 11.19 -11.84 10.80
N ASN A 141 11.68 -12.87 10.12
CA ASN A 141 13.00 -13.46 10.37
C ASN A 141 14.07 -13.04 9.34
N GLY A 142 13.74 -12.16 8.38
CA GLY A 142 14.66 -11.70 7.35
C GLY A 142 15.48 -10.48 7.76
N ASN A 143 16.60 -10.29 7.10
CA ASN A 143 17.37 -9.06 7.05
C ASN A 143 17.21 -8.51 5.62
N TRP A 144 16.17 -7.73 5.39
CA TRP A 144 15.68 -7.39 4.06
C TRP A 144 16.47 -6.25 3.41
N GLU A 145 16.96 -5.29 4.21
CA GLU A 145 17.82 -4.22 3.68
C GLU A 145 19.07 -4.77 3.01
N ASN A 146 19.68 -5.79 3.59
CA ASN A 146 20.89 -6.41 3.05
C ASN A 146 20.66 -7.18 1.73
N LYS A 147 19.40 -7.45 1.39
CA LYS A 147 19.01 -8.07 0.12
C LYS A 147 18.82 -7.09 -1.03
N ILE A 148 18.84 -5.79 -0.77
CA ILE A 148 18.69 -4.77 -1.79
C ILE A 148 20.05 -4.56 -2.48
N LYS A 149 20.24 -5.18 -3.63
CA LYS A 149 21.47 -5.07 -4.46
C LYS A 149 21.22 -4.24 -5.73
N LEU A 150 19.98 -4.29 -6.21
CA LEU A 150 19.59 -3.62 -7.44
C LEU A 150 19.16 -2.18 -7.15
N SER A 151 19.52 -1.26 -8.03
CA SER A 151 18.97 0.11 -7.97
C SER A 151 17.56 0.18 -8.56
N LYS A 152 16.79 1.18 -8.15
CA LYS A 152 15.45 1.48 -8.66
C LYS A 152 15.43 1.58 -10.20
N ASN A 153 16.41 2.29 -10.79
CA ASN A 153 16.48 2.47 -12.24
C ASN A 153 16.80 1.14 -12.95
N ALA A 154 17.69 0.33 -12.38
CA ALA A 154 17.97 -0.97 -12.95
C ALA A 154 16.76 -1.91 -12.90
N ALA A 155 15.94 -1.83 -11.85
CA ALA A 155 14.69 -2.58 -11.77
C ALA A 155 13.68 -2.14 -12.84
N ILE A 156 13.56 -0.83 -13.10
CA ILE A 156 12.71 -0.31 -14.16
C ILE A 156 13.17 -0.86 -15.53
N GLU A 157 14.45 -0.84 -15.82
CA GLU A 157 14.97 -1.39 -17.09
C GLU A 157 14.73 -2.91 -17.22
N LYS A 158 14.88 -3.67 -16.13
CA LYS A 158 14.53 -5.09 -16.11
C LYS A 158 13.04 -5.32 -16.42
N ALA A 159 12.15 -4.51 -15.83
CA ALA A 159 10.72 -4.59 -16.07
C ALA A 159 10.36 -4.24 -17.53
N LYS A 160 10.92 -3.16 -18.08
CA LYS A 160 10.73 -2.75 -19.48
C LYS A 160 11.10 -3.86 -20.46
N ASN A 161 12.23 -4.53 -20.23
CA ASN A 161 12.68 -5.63 -21.07
C ASN A 161 11.82 -6.90 -20.95
N ASN A 162 10.88 -6.95 -19.99
CA ASN A 162 10.03 -8.12 -19.73
C ASN A 162 8.58 -7.93 -20.17
N VAL A 163 8.22 -6.75 -20.65
CA VAL A 163 6.89 -6.41 -21.18
C VAL A 163 7.02 -6.05 -22.66
N LYS A 164 6.07 -6.53 -23.48
CA LYS A 164 6.01 -6.15 -24.90
C LYS A 164 5.14 -4.91 -25.03
N TYR A 165 5.67 -3.85 -25.61
CA TYR A 165 4.97 -2.60 -25.93
C TYR A 165 5.69 -1.88 -27.09
N GLU A 166 5.01 -0.96 -27.75
CA GLU A 166 5.61 -0.03 -28.73
C GLU A 166 5.86 1.32 -28.06
N ASP A 167 4.89 1.81 -27.27
CA ASP A 167 4.96 3.08 -26.56
C ASP A 167 4.93 2.89 -25.03
N LEU A 168 5.86 3.56 -24.36
CA LEU A 168 5.91 3.67 -22.90
C LEU A 168 5.54 5.10 -22.49
N TYR A 169 4.45 5.25 -21.77
CA TYR A 169 3.95 6.56 -21.33
C TYR A 169 4.46 6.94 -19.93
N GLU A 170 4.53 5.97 -19.02
CA GLU A 170 5.00 6.21 -17.64
C GLU A 170 5.70 4.97 -17.09
N SER A 171 6.70 5.19 -16.23
CA SER A 171 7.33 4.13 -15.44
C SER A 171 7.63 4.61 -14.03
N LYS A 172 7.26 3.81 -13.05
CA LYS A 172 7.50 4.07 -11.64
C LYS A 172 7.90 2.79 -10.94
N ALA A 173 8.72 2.88 -9.90
CA ALA A 173 9.05 1.73 -9.07
C ALA A 173 9.03 2.11 -7.59
N ASP A 174 8.49 1.24 -6.76
CA ASP A 174 8.50 1.36 -5.31
C ASP A 174 8.95 0.03 -4.69
N LEU A 175 9.68 0.10 -3.58
CA LEU A 175 10.22 -1.07 -2.89
C LEU A 175 9.16 -1.68 -1.96
N TYR A 176 9.05 -3.01 -1.97
CA TYR A 176 8.12 -3.78 -1.13
C TYR A 176 8.72 -5.09 -0.65
N LEU A 177 8.24 -5.57 0.48
CA LEU A 177 8.30 -6.98 0.85
C LEU A 177 7.10 -7.69 0.23
N TYR A 178 7.36 -8.70 -0.58
CA TYR A 178 6.34 -9.42 -1.35
C TYR A 178 6.44 -10.93 -1.09
N ASN A 179 5.34 -11.52 -0.67
CA ASN A 179 5.26 -12.95 -0.43
C ASN A 179 4.50 -13.60 -1.60
N LEU A 180 5.19 -14.44 -2.35
CA LEU A 180 4.59 -15.23 -3.41
C LEU A 180 4.57 -16.70 -2.99
N GLU A 181 3.37 -17.22 -2.71
CA GLU A 181 3.14 -18.64 -2.38
C GLU A 181 4.05 -19.17 -1.25
N GLY A 182 4.25 -18.37 -0.20
CA GLY A 182 5.10 -18.74 0.94
C GLY A 182 6.56 -18.36 0.79
N ASN A 183 6.97 -17.85 -0.36
CA ASN A 183 8.34 -17.40 -0.60
C ASN A 183 8.44 -15.88 -0.45
N PRO A 184 9.10 -15.37 0.60
CA PRO A 184 9.22 -13.94 0.82
C PRO A 184 10.39 -13.35 0.02
N TYR A 185 10.14 -12.24 -0.65
CA TYR A 185 11.09 -11.47 -1.44
C TYR A 185 11.13 -10.01 -1.01
N VAL A 186 12.26 -9.33 -1.24
CA VAL A 186 12.30 -7.89 -1.37
C VAL A 186 12.28 -7.55 -2.87
N VAL A 187 11.31 -6.75 -3.29
CA VAL A 187 11.07 -6.47 -4.71
C VAL A 187 10.91 -4.99 -4.98
N TYR A 188 11.27 -4.58 -6.17
CA TYR A 188 10.72 -3.37 -6.76
C TYR A 188 9.42 -3.73 -7.48
N LEU A 189 8.31 -3.17 -7.04
CA LEU A 189 7.08 -3.15 -7.83
C LEU A 189 7.22 -2.03 -8.85
N VAL A 190 7.37 -2.42 -10.11
CA VAL A 190 7.48 -1.49 -11.23
C VAL A 190 6.13 -1.39 -11.93
N ASP A 191 5.59 -0.19 -11.94
CA ASP A 191 4.39 0.14 -12.69
C ASP A 191 4.82 0.70 -14.05
N LEU A 192 4.35 0.10 -15.15
CA LEU A 192 4.56 0.57 -16.51
C LEU A 192 3.21 0.87 -17.15
N VAL A 193 3.03 2.10 -17.62
CA VAL A 193 1.87 2.51 -18.43
C VAL A 193 2.30 2.48 -19.87
N THR A 194 1.70 1.60 -20.68
CA THR A 194 2.08 1.35 -22.07
C THR A 194 0.87 1.33 -22.99
N ASP A 195 1.08 1.30 -24.29
CA ASP A 195 0.04 1.08 -25.31
C ASP A 195 -0.65 -0.28 -25.17
N THR A 196 0.04 -1.29 -24.60
CA THR A 196 -0.51 -2.64 -24.36
C THR A 196 -1.17 -2.78 -22.98
N GLY A 197 -1.18 -1.73 -22.16
CA GLY A 197 -1.86 -1.68 -20.86
C GLY A 197 -0.98 -1.23 -19.70
N ASN A 198 -1.55 -1.36 -18.49
CA ASN A 198 -0.90 -1.00 -17.23
C ASN A 198 -0.31 -2.25 -16.58
N TRP A 199 1.00 -2.38 -16.64
CA TRP A 199 1.70 -3.55 -16.12
C TRP A 199 2.27 -3.31 -14.73
N ASN A 200 2.02 -4.27 -13.84
CA ASN A 200 2.70 -4.39 -12.57
C ASN A 200 3.75 -5.50 -12.69
N VAL A 201 5.03 -5.15 -12.54
CA VAL A 201 6.16 -6.10 -12.65
C VAL A 201 6.92 -6.11 -11.32
N PHE A 202 7.01 -7.28 -10.69
CA PHE A 202 7.72 -7.48 -9.43
C PHE A 202 9.13 -7.97 -9.74
N VAL A 203 10.10 -7.08 -9.58
CA VAL A 203 11.52 -7.34 -9.85
C VAL A 203 12.23 -7.60 -8.53
N ASN A 204 12.82 -8.79 -8.38
CA ASN A 204 13.62 -9.13 -7.20
C ASN A 204 14.75 -8.11 -7.02
N ALA A 205 14.81 -7.45 -5.89
CA ALA A 205 15.80 -6.42 -5.60
C ALA A 205 17.21 -7.03 -5.33
N GLU A 206 17.31 -8.34 -5.13
CA GLU A 206 18.56 -9.03 -4.88
C GLU A 206 19.31 -9.39 -6.17
N ASP A 207 18.62 -9.93 -7.18
CA ASP A 207 19.22 -10.45 -8.41
C ASP A 207 18.63 -9.92 -9.71
N GLY A 208 17.53 -9.17 -9.65
CA GLY A 208 16.84 -8.60 -10.81
C GLY A 208 15.97 -9.60 -11.58
N SER A 209 15.71 -10.78 -11.05
CA SER A 209 14.77 -11.73 -11.63
C SER A 209 13.33 -11.21 -11.53
N ILE A 210 12.46 -11.63 -12.46
CA ILE A 210 11.05 -11.29 -12.40
C ILE A 210 10.34 -12.31 -11.52
N VAL A 211 9.86 -11.86 -10.36
CA VAL A 211 9.13 -12.69 -9.39
C VAL A 211 7.68 -12.89 -9.83
N ASN A 212 7.03 -11.83 -10.30
CA ASN A 212 5.66 -11.86 -10.78
C ASN A 212 5.40 -10.72 -11.75
N LYS A 213 4.40 -10.85 -12.62
CA LYS A 213 3.89 -9.76 -13.44
C LYS A 213 2.43 -9.99 -13.83
N PHE A 214 1.67 -8.90 -13.94
CA PHE A 214 0.31 -8.95 -14.46
C PHE A 214 -0.08 -7.60 -15.08
N ASN A 215 -1.00 -7.67 -16.03
CA ASN A 215 -1.62 -6.48 -16.60
C ASN A 215 -2.79 -6.05 -15.71
N ASN A 216 -2.75 -4.82 -15.23
CA ASN A 216 -3.74 -4.23 -14.33
C ASN A 216 -4.67 -3.24 -15.07
N THR A 217 -4.75 -3.33 -16.39
CA THR A 217 -5.66 -2.50 -17.17
C THR A 217 -7.11 -2.84 -16.82
N PRO A 218 -7.93 -1.86 -16.39
CA PRO A 218 -9.35 -2.10 -16.21
C PRO A 218 -9.97 -2.55 -17.55
N TYR A 219 -10.70 -3.65 -17.53
CA TYR A 219 -11.50 -4.02 -18.71
C TYR A 219 -12.59 -2.95 -18.89
N SER A 220 -12.56 -2.25 -20.03
CA SER A 220 -13.71 -1.45 -20.48
C SER A 220 -14.83 -2.41 -20.88
N HIS A 221 -15.90 -2.46 -20.08
CA HIS A 221 -17.15 -3.14 -20.46
C HIS A 221 -17.98 -2.25 -21.37
#